data_114264f1ae7b75cc5e2efb312741fc49
#
_entry.id   114264f1ae7b75cc5e2efb312741fc49
#
_cell.length_a   1.000
_cell.length_b   1.000
_cell.length_c   1.000
_cell.angle_alpha   90.00
_cell.angle_beta   90.00
_cell.angle_gamma   90.00
#
_symmetry.space_group_name_H-M   'P 1'
#
loop_
_entity.id
_entity.type
_entity.pdbx_description
1 polymer ?
#
loop_
_entity_poly.entity_id
_entity_poly.type
_entity_poly.pdbx_seq_one_letter_code
_entity_poly.pdbx_strand_id
1 'polypeptide(L)'
;SASPFAERSIDELFDPATLHTFEFAVAESDLQFLDSDPTAEEYVPATMTFDGETIDVGLRYKGSIGAFVGCVDGPNLFDPSGAKSCTKLSMKVKINWNDGDDEFFGVRKLQLHSMNLDPSQLRERVGYYLLREMGVAAPRSTHARVVVNDEFVGLFALIENIDGRFTRANFNDGTGNLYKEVWPFTASGTLTDEAVYLDSLRTNEGDEGVNASLIRSFAEELLASDDPASVVRQYMDVEQLMSQLAVDRTIRHDDGPFHWYCDDGTVDRCGNHNFFFYEDPSAGSITMIPWDLDNAFSNILGNGNPVTPIPDGLGDITADCE
;
A
#
# COMPACT_ATOMS: atom_id res chain seq x y z
N SER A 1 21.60 -12.65 19.34
CA SER A 1 21.45 -11.48 20.24
C SER A 1 20.16 -10.77 19.87
N ALA A 2 19.46 -10.20 20.86
CA ALA A 2 18.28 -9.41 20.58
C ALA A 2 18.66 -8.22 19.67
N SER A 3 17.77 -7.82 18.78
CA SER A 3 17.95 -6.65 17.91
C SER A 3 18.25 -5.41 18.79
N PRO A 4 19.22 -4.56 18.42
CA PRO A 4 19.51 -3.32 19.15
C PRO A 4 18.32 -2.35 19.17
N PHE A 5 17.30 -2.59 18.34
CA PHE A 5 16.10 -1.77 18.20
C PHE A 5 14.85 -2.38 18.87
N ALA A 6 14.96 -3.52 19.56
CA ALA A 6 13.81 -4.28 20.10
C ALA A 6 12.98 -3.49 21.15
N GLU A 7 13.58 -2.52 21.83
CA GLU A 7 12.91 -1.70 22.84
C GLU A 7 12.40 -0.35 22.30
N ARG A 8 12.67 -0.03 21.03
CA ARG A 8 12.25 1.24 20.43
C ARG A 8 10.83 1.14 19.87
N SER A 9 10.10 2.27 19.92
CA SER A 9 8.71 2.33 19.53
C SER A 9 8.55 2.68 18.06
N ILE A 10 7.55 2.09 17.40
CA ILE A 10 7.14 2.48 16.06
C ILE A 10 6.68 3.94 15.96
N ASP A 11 6.20 4.54 17.05
CA ASP A 11 5.82 5.96 17.07
C ASP A 11 7.06 6.86 16.93
N GLU A 12 8.22 6.41 17.41
CA GLU A 12 9.49 7.08 17.18
C GLU A 12 9.94 6.97 15.72
N LEU A 13 9.75 5.80 15.09
CA LEU A 13 10.08 5.57 13.69
C LEU A 13 9.24 6.46 12.75
N PHE A 14 7.98 6.68 13.08
CA PHE A 14 7.04 7.49 12.29
C PHE A 14 6.79 8.88 12.88
N ASP A 15 7.68 9.38 13.76
CA ASP A 15 7.58 10.75 14.24
C ASP A 15 7.69 11.74 13.06
N PRO A 16 6.65 12.55 12.81
CA PRO A 16 6.64 13.47 11.67
C PRO A 16 7.66 14.61 11.80
N ALA A 17 8.21 14.86 12.97
CA ALA A 17 9.24 15.88 13.22
C ALA A 17 10.66 15.36 12.98
N THR A 18 10.84 14.05 12.81
CA THR A 18 12.14 13.40 12.68
C THR A 18 12.42 12.96 11.24
N LEU A 19 13.59 13.31 10.72
CA LEU A 19 14.08 12.84 9.42
C LEU A 19 15.15 11.77 9.65
N HIS A 20 14.77 10.52 9.54
CA HIS A 20 15.68 9.39 9.69
C HIS A 20 16.60 9.21 8.49
N THR A 21 17.78 8.62 8.73
CA THR A 21 18.70 8.19 7.67
C THR A 21 18.89 6.68 7.76
N PHE A 22 18.68 6.00 6.64
CA PHE A 22 18.96 4.58 6.47
C PHE A 22 20.14 4.42 5.53
N GLU A 23 21.18 3.75 6.00
CA GLU A 23 22.40 3.48 5.23
C GLU A 23 22.45 1.99 4.92
N PHE A 24 22.46 1.64 3.64
CA PHE A 24 22.54 0.25 3.18
C PHE A 24 23.90 -0.02 2.55
N ALA A 25 24.56 -1.11 3.01
CA ALA A 25 25.71 -1.66 2.31
C ALA A 25 25.27 -2.96 1.61
N VAL A 26 25.44 -2.98 0.28
CA VAL A 26 25.04 -4.07 -0.63
C VAL A 26 26.27 -4.48 -1.42
N ALA A 27 26.52 -5.78 -1.56
CA ALA A 27 27.60 -6.25 -2.41
C ALA A 27 27.40 -5.75 -3.86
N GLU A 28 28.47 -5.38 -4.52
CA GLU A 28 28.41 -4.82 -5.89
C GLU A 28 27.70 -5.76 -6.88
N SER A 29 27.95 -7.08 -6.76
CA SER A 29 27.26 -8.10 -7.58
C SER A 29 25.75 -8.14 -7.34
N ASP A 30 25.33 -7.95 -6.09
CA ASP A 30 23.92 -7.99 -5.70
C ASP A 30 23.19 -6.71 -6.11
N LEU A 31 23.86 -5.55 -6.01
CA LEU A 31 23.33 -4.31 -6.53
C LEU A 31 23.18 -4.34 -8.05
N GLN A 32 24.18 -4.87 -8.77
CA GLN A 32 24.10 -5.09 -10.21
C GLN A 32 22.96 -6.06 -10.59
N PHE A 33 22.74 -7.11 -9.78
CA PHE A 33 21.62 -8.02 -9.98
C PHE A 33 20.28 -7.29 -9.85
N LEU A 34 20.08 -6.51 -8.77
CA LEU A 34 18.86 -5.70 -8.58
C LEU A 34 18.66 -4.71 -9.73
N ASP A 35 19.73 -4.02 -10.15
CA ASP A 35 19.66 -3.00 -11.22
C ASP A 35 19.45 -3.62 -12.61
N SER A 36 19.81 -4.89 -12.82
CA SER A 36 19.63 -5.59 -14.10
C SER A 36 18.16 -5.97 -14.37
N ASP A 37 17.40 -6.28 -13.31
CA ASP A 37 15.97 -6.60 -13.39
C ASP A 37 15.23 -6.13 -12.10
N PRO A 38 14.95 -4.84 -11.97
CA PRO A 38 14.27 -4.31 -10.79
C PRO A 38 12.82 -4.81 -10.63
N THR A 39 12.25 -5.38 -11.69
CA THR A 39 10.87 -5.88 -11.71
C THR A 39 10.74 -7.30 -11.17
N ALA A 40 11.84 -8.05 -11.05
CA ALA A 40 11.85 -9.40 -10.50
C ALA A 40 11.43 -9.45 -9.02
N GLU A 41 11.52 -8.32 -8.31
CA GLU A 41 11.15 -8.20 -6.89
C GLU A 41 11.89 -9.21 -5.98
N GLU A 42 13.09 -9.61 -6.34
CA GLU A 42 13.90 -10.56 -5.60
C GLU A 42 14.75 -9.87 -4.52
N TYR A 43 14.80 -10.46 -3.33
CA TYR A 43 15.64 -9.95 -2.24
C TYR A 43 17.09 -10.37 -2.39
N VAL A 44 17.99 -9.42 -2.09
CA VAL A 44 19.42 -9.66 -1.93
C VAL A 44 19.85 -9.39 -0.48
N PRO A 45 20.95 -10.02 0.01
CA PRO A 45 21.53 -9.69 1.29
C PRO A 45 22.05 -8.25 1.30
N ALA A 46 21.81 -7.55 2.41
CA ALA A 46 22.38 -6.23 2.69
C ALA A 46 22.59 -6.07 4.19
N THR A 47 23.37 -5.06 4.58
CA THR A 47 23.35 -4.55 5.94
C THR A 47 22.69 -3.18 5.96
N MET A 48 21.95 -2.90 7.02
CA MET A 48 21.32 -1.60 7.27
C MET A 48 21.91 -0.98 8.52
N THR A 49 22.50 0.20 8.40
CA THR A 49 22.94 1.00 9.53
C THR A 49 21.94 2.12 9.82
N PHE A 50 21.58 2.24 11.09
CA PHE A 50 20.64 3.25 11.59
C PHE A 50 21.10 3.67 12.99
N ASP A 51 21.24 4.98 13.23
CA ASP A 51 21.73 5.55 14.50
C ASP A 51 23.05 4.90 15.00
N GLY A 52 23.92 4.50 14.07
CA GLY A 52 25.21 3.88 14.36
C GLY A 52 25.18 2.38 14.65
N GLU A 53 24.02 1.76 14.73
CA GLU A 53 23.83 0.32 14.88
C GLU A 53 23.58 -0.34 13.52
N THR A 54 24.14 -1.52 13.31
CA THR A 54 24.05 -2.24 12.02
C THR A 54 23.36 -3.60 12.21
N ILE A 55 22.44 -3.91 11.30
CA ILE A 55 21.74 -5.22 11.25
C ILE A 55 21.75 -5.79 9.84
N ASP A 56 21.70 -7.12 9.73
CA ASP A 56 21.51 -7.82 8.45
C ASP A 56 20.06 -7.72 8.01
N VAL A 57 19.84 -7.43 6.74
CA VAL A 57 18.51 -7.27 6.14
C VAL A 57 18.47 -7.87 4.73
N GLY A 58 17.27 -8.17 4.25
CA GLY A 58 17.02 -8.37 2.83
C GLY A 58 16.57 -7.06 2.19
N LEU A 59 17.17 -6.70 1.08
CA LEU A 59 16.82 -5.51 0.30
C LEU A 59 16.33 -5.90 -1.09
N ARG A 60 15.27 -5.26 -1.59
CA ARG A 60 14.83 -5.38 -2.97
C ARG A 60 14.18 -4.11 -3.48
N TYR A 61 14.11 -3.94 -4.78
CA TYR A 61 13.19 -2.97 -5.36
C TYR A 61 11.75 -3.46 -5.25
N LYS A 62 10.81 -2.53 -5.35
CA LYS A 62 9.38 -2.80 -5.30
C LYS A 62 8.63 -1.85 -6.21
N GLY A 63 7.47 -2.28 -6.64
CA GLY A 63 6.55 -1.44 -7.37
C GLY A 63 5.64 -2.25 -8.27
N SER A 64 4.73 -1.55 -8.91
CA SER A 64 4.00 -2.04 -10.06
C SER A 64 4.23 -1.08 -11.24
N ILE A 65 3.36 -1.07 -12.21
CA ILE A 65 3.48 -0.30 -13.45
C ILE A 65 3.94 1.16 -13.20
N GLY A 66 3.24 1.90 -12.34
CA GLY A 66 3.53 3.32 -12.08
C GLY A 66 4.91 3.58 -11.47
N ALA A 67 5.36 2.71 -10.58
CA ALA A 67 6.65 2.86 -9.89
C ALA A 67 7.85 2.78 -10.85
N PHE A 68 7.71 2.07 -11.97
CA PHE A 68 8.78 1.86 -12.95
C PHE A 68 8.79 2.90 -14.09
N VAL A 69 7.81 3.80 -14.15
CA VAL A 69 7.78 4.86 -15.18
C VAL A 69 9.04 5.72 -15.12
N GLY A 70 9.75 5.79 -16.25
CA GLY A 70 11.03 6.51 -16.34
C GLY A 70 12.20 5.86 -15.60
N CYS A 71 12.04 4.61 -15.15
CA CYS A 71 13.08 3.85 -14.44
C CYS A 71 13.54 2.58 -15.14
N VAL A 72 12.74 2.04 -16.06
CA VAL A 72 13.10 0.89 -16.89
C VAL A 72 12.78 1.17 -18.36
N ASP A 73 13.55 0.59 -19.26
CA ASP A 73 13.46 0.82 -20.70
C ASP A 73 12.55 -0.21 -21.42
N GLY A 74 11.60 -0.79 -20.73
CA GLY A 74 10.70 -1.79 -21.29
C GLY A 74 9.88 -1.26 -22.48
N PRO A 75 9.50 -2.13 -23.42
CA PRO A 75 8.81 -1.73 -24.65
C PRO A 75 7.36 -1.27 -24.41
N ASN A 76 6.82 -1.51 -23.22
CA ASN A 76 5.44 -1.26 -22.87
C ASN A 76 5.33 -0.73 -21.43
N LEU A 77 4.62 0.37 -21.27
CA LEU A 77 4.33 0.95 -19.95
C LEU A 77 3.65 -0.04 -18.99
N PHE A 78 2.78 -0.90 -19.52
CA PHE A 78 2.01 -1.89 -18.75
C PHE A 78 2.74 -3.22 -18.53
N ASP A 79 3.95 -3.36 -19.08
CA ASP A 79 4.82 -4.53 -18.93
C ASP A 79 6.26 -4.05 -18.73
N PRO A 80 6.54 -3.40 -17.58
CA PRO A 80 7.86 -2.84 -17.31
C PRO A 80 8.92 -3.94 -17.24
N SER A 81 10.03 -3.74 -17.91
CA SER A 81 11.12 -4.71 -17.97
C SER A 81 12.44 -4.03 -18.33
N GLY A 82 13.55 -4.73 -18.16
CA GLY A 82 14.87 -4.24 -18.46
C GLY A 82 15.59 -3.61 -17.27
N ALA A 83 16.80 -3.13 -17.51
CA ALA A 83 17.66 -2.60 -16.46
C ALA A 83 17.16 -1.24 -15.93
N LYS A 84 17.46 -0.98 -14.67
CA LYS A 84 17.18 0.30 -14.01
C LYS A 84 18.00 1.42 -14.62
N SER A 85 17.32 2.48 -15.04
CA SER A 85 17.93 3.68 -15.64
C SER A 85 17.79 4.93 -14.75
N CYS A 86 16.91 4.91 -13.73
CA CYS A 86 16.70 6.04 -12.84
C CYS A 86 17.66 6.02 -11.63
N THR A 87 17.81 7.18 -10.97
CA THR A 87 18.65 7.29 -9.77
C THR A 87 18.06 6.56 -8.58
N LYS A 88 16.77 6.67 -8.33
CA LYS A 88 16.11 6.03 -7.20
C LYS A 88 14.86 5.28 -7.63
N LEU A 89 14.60 4.15 -6.98
CA LEU A 89 13.43 3.32 -7.16
C LEU A 89 12.92 2.90 -5.79
N SER A 90 11.63 2.69 -5.65
CA SER A 90 11.03 2.26 -4.39
C SER A 90 11.64 0.95 -3.90
N MET A 91 11.88 0.86 -2.59
CA MET A 91 12.55 -0.28 -1.97
C MET A 91 11.69 -0.92 -0.89
N LYS A 92 11.89 -2.20 -0.68
CA LYS A 92 11.35 -2.96 0.45
C LYS A 92 12.50 -3.61 1.22
N VAL A 93 12.50 -3.41 2.54
CA VAL A 93 13.50 -3.99 3.43
C VAL A 93 12.83 -5.07 4.27
N LYS A 94 13.42 -6.26 4.31
CA LYS A 94 13.01 -7.37 5.16
C LYS A 94 13.97 -7.44 6.35
N ILE A 95 13.49 -7.10 7.54
CA ILE A 95 14.31 -7.04 8.77
C ILE A 95 14.68 -8.46 9.25
N ASN A 96 13.71 -9.35 9.30
CA ASN A 96 13.93 -10.74 9.70
C ASN A 96 14.49 -11.58 8.52
N TRP A 97 15.56 -11.09 7.90
CA TRP A 97 16.15 -11.69 6.70
C TRP A 97 16.68 -13.12 6.93
N ASN A 98 17.31 -13.35 8.06
CA ASN A 98 17.92 -14.64 8.42
C ASN A 98 16.96 -15.55 9.19
N ASP A 99 15.67 -15.52 8.89
CA ASP A 99 14.61 -16.35 9.51
C ASP A 99 14.47 -16.19 11.03
N GLY A 100 14.99 -15.09 11.58
CA GLY A 100 14.83 -14.72 12.98
C GLY A 100 13.49 -14.03 13.25
N ASP A 101 13.23 -13.86 14.56
CA ASP A 101 12.13 -13.02 15.05
C ASP A 101 12.57 -11.55 15.19
N ASP A 102 13.61 -11.15 14.45
CA ASP A 102 14.17 -9.82 14.54
C ASP A 102 13.16 -8.76 14.10
N GLU A 103 13.10 -7.70 14.89
CA GLU A 103 12.26 -6.55 14.67
C GLU A 103 13.07 -5.26 14.75
N PHE A 104 12.66 -4.29 13.97
CA PHE A 104 13.19 -2.93 13.95
C PHE A 104 12.06 -1.98 14.33
N PHE A 105 12.11 -1.39 15.53
CA PHE A 105 11.00 -0.58 16.08
C PHE A 105 9.65 -1.35 16.08
N GLY A 106 9.68 -2.65 16.32
CA GLY A 106 8.49 -3.50 16.30
C GLY A 106 7.97 -3.82 14.90
N VAL A 107 8.69 -3.50 13.81
CA VAL A 107 8.31 -3.89 12.45
C VAL A 107 9.30 -4.89 11.85
N ARG A 108 8.80 -5.73 10.95
CA ARG A 108 9.60 -6.73 10.20
C ARG A 108 9.87 -6.34 8.76
N LYS A 109 9.22 -5.28 8.28
CA LYS A 109 9.37 -4.77 6.91
C LYS A 109 9.34 -3.25 6.91
N LEU A 110 10.19 -2.62 6.08
CA LEU A 110 10.12 -1.20 5.78
C LEU A 110 9.71 -1.01 4.32
N GLN A 111 8.88 -0.01 4.06
CA GLN A 111 8.47 0.43 2.74
C GLN A 111 9.05 1.82 2.49
N LEU A 112 9.96 1.92 1.53
CA LEU A 112 10.60 3.16 1.13
C LEU A 112 10.13 3.50 -0.28
N HIS A 113 9.18 4.42 -0.40
CA HIS A 113 8.63 4.82 -1.68
C HIS A 113 9.46 5.95 -2.30
N SER A 114 9.82 5.80 -3.56
CA SER A 114 10.73 6.72 -4.27
C SER A 114 10.12 8.09 -4.54
N MET A 115 8.80 8.21 -4.59
CA MET A 115 8.09 9.45 -4.94
C MET A 115 8.50 10.03 -6.30
N ASN A 116 8.88 9.20 -7.28
CA ASN A 116 9.41 9.66 -8.57
C ASN A 116 8.41 10.47 -9.38
N LEU A 117 7.11 10.18 -9.24
CA LEU A 117 6.03 10.90 -9.91
C LEU A 117 5.43 12.04 -9.06
N ASP A 118 5.99 12.28 -7.86
CA ASP A 118 5.57 13.33 -6.95
C ASP A 118 6.60 14.48 -6.86
N PRO A 119 6.46 15.55 -7.64
CA PRO A 119 7.37 16.70 -7.59
C PRO A 119 7.39 17.39 -6.22
N SER A 120 6.30 17.28 -5.45
CA SER A 120 6.21 17.85 -4.10
C SER A 120 6.90 17.01 -3.05
N GLN A 121 7.01 15.70 -3.28
CA GLN A 121 7.47 14.68 -2.33
C GLN A 121 6.63 14.66 -1.03
N LEU A 122 5.36 15.05 -1.10
CA LEU A 122 4.46 15.21 0.05
C LEU A 122 3.14 14.45 -0.07
N ARG A 123 2.79 13.91 -1.25
CA ARG A 123 1.46 13.35 -1.52
C ARG A 123 1.08 12.28 -0.50
N GLU A 124 1.90 11.25 -0.34
CA GLU A 124 1.65 10.16 0.60
C GLU A 124 1.62 10.66 2.06
N ARG A 125 2.55 11.54 2.42
CA ARG A 125 2.60 12.10 3.77
C ARG A 125 1.35 12.88 4.12
N VAL A 126 0.92 13.80 3.23
CA VAL A 126 -0.27 14.63 3.46
C VAL A 126 -1.54 13.80 3.34
N GLY A 127 -1.64 12.92 2.36
CA GLY A 127 -2.80 12.06 2.16
C GLY A 127 -3.06 11.14 3.35
N TYR A 128 -2.05 10.41 3.82
CA TYR A 128 -2.19 9.56 5.01
C TYR A 128 -2.44 10.36 6.29
N TYR A 129 -1.85 11.54 6.43
CA TYR A 129 -2.14 12.42 7.55
C TYR A 129 -3.63 12.81 7.58
N LEU A 130 -4.18 13.27 6.45
CA LEU A 130 -5.60 13.64 6.34
C LEU A 130 -6.53 12.47 6.64
N LEU A 131 -6.26 11.29 6.10
CA LEU A 131 -7.05 10.09 6.38
C LEU A 131 -7.07 9.77 7.87
N ARG A 132 -5.92 9.79 8.54
CA ARG A 132 -5.81 9.50 9.97
C ARG A 132 -6.51 10.55 10.84
N GLU A 133 -6.38 11.84 10.52
CA GLU A 133 -7.09 12.93 11.22
C GLU A 133 -8.62 12.82 11.09
N MET A 134 -9.09 12.18 10.00
CA MET A 134 -10.51 11.90 9.78
C MET A 134 -10.97 10.55 10.38
N GLY A 135 -10.13 9.90 11.19
CA GLY A 135 -10.46 8.65 11.88
C GLY A 135 -10.39 7.39 11.01
N VAL A 136 -9.81 7.49 9.81
CA VAL A 136 -9.62 6.32 8.94
C VAL A 136 -8.40 5.52 9.39
N ALA A 137 -8.53 4.21 9.49
CA ALA A 137 -7.41 3.31 9.68
C ALA A 137 -6.50 3.36 8.45
N ALA A 138 -5.43 4.13 8.51
CA ALA A 138 -4.51 4.37 7.40
C ALA A 138 -3.05 4.33 7.88
N PRO A 139 -2.10 3.94 7.01
CA PRO A 139 -0.68 3.92 7.32
C PRO A 139 -0.16 5.25 7.86
N ARG A 140 0.85 5.17 8.72
CA ARG A 140 1.69 6.34 9.03
C ARG A 140 2.66 6.57 7.90
N SER A 141 3.02 7.82 7.66
CA SER A 141 4.01 8.19 6.66
C SER A 141 4.92 9.30 7.19
N THR A 142 6.21 9.14 6.96
CA THR A 142 7.22 10.17 7.22
C THR A 142 8.26 10.15 6.10
N HIS A 143 9.25 11.04 6.15
CA HIS A 143 10.34 11.03 5.20
C HIS A 143 11.57 10.30 5.77
N ALA A 144 12.34 9.69 4.88
CA ALA A 144 13.62 9.09 5.18
C ALA A 144 14.67 9.45 4.14
N ARG A 145 15.89 9.69 4.59
CA ARG A 145 17.07 9.78 3.73
C ARG A 145 17.60 8.36 3.50
N VAL A 146 17.92 8.02 2.27
CA VAL A 146 18.48 6.72 1.91
C VAL A 146 19.87 6.91 1.31
N VAL A 147 20.82 6.16 1.84
CA VAL A 147 22.19 6.04 1.36
C VAL A 147 22.43 4.59 0.99
N VAL A 148 23.04 4.31 -0.15
CA VAL A 148 23.42 2.97 -0.60
C VAL A 148 24.89 2.99 -0.98
N ASN A 149 25.70 2.14 -0.38
CA ASN A 149 27.15 2.07 -0.62
C ASN A 149 27.84 3.44 -0.52
N ASP A 150 27.55 4.18 0.55
CA ASP A 150 28.06 5.53 0.84
C ASP A 150 27.54 6.65 -0.11
N GLU A 151 26.68 6.32 -1.08
CA GLU A 151 26.10 7.31 -1.99
C GLU A 151 24.68 7.69 -1.57
N PHE A 152 24.42 9.00 -1.47
CA PHE A 152 23.09 9.51 -1.17
C PHE A 152 22.15 9.30 -2.35
N VAL A 153 21.22 8.36 -2.23
CA VAL A 153 20.25 8.02 -3.27
C VAL A 153 19.09 9.03 -3.32
N GLY A 154 18.65 9.51 -2.18
CA GLY A 154 17.60 10.54 -2.15
C GLY A 154 16.72 10.54 -0.90
N LEU A 155 15.67 11.35 -0.97
CA LEU A 155 14.58 11.39 0.00
C LEU A 155 13.49 10.41 -0.44
N PHE A 156 13.01 9.59 0.49
CA PHE A 156 11.95 8.61 0.28
C PHE A 156 10.80 8.87 1.25
N ALA A 157 9.58 8.48 0.88
CA ALA A 157 8.51 8.32 1.85
C ALA A 157 8.70 6.97 2.56
N LEU A 158 8.82 7.01 3.88
CA LEU A 158 8.77 5.82 4.73
C LEU A 158 7.31 5.59 5.10
N ILE A 159 6.74 4.48 4.61
CA ILE A 159 5.33 4.15 4.77
C ILE A 159 5.18 2.94 5.68
N GLU A 160 4.24 3.01 6.62
CA GLU A 160 3.89 1.88 7.48
C GLU A 160 3.35 0.71 6.64
N ASN A 161 3.91 -0.48 6.85
CA ASN A 161 3.45 -1.66 6.15
C ASN A 161 2.10 -2.11 6.73
N ILE A 162 1.12 -2.35 5.85
CA ILE A 162 -0.17 -2.93 6.24
C ILE A 162 0.02 -4.45 6.32
N ASP A 163 0.09 -4.97 7.54
CA ASP A 163 0.26 -6.39 7.88
C ASP A 163 -0.37 -6.70 9.23
N GLY A 164 -0.13 -7.90 9.77
CA GLY A 164 -0.70 -8.32 11.06
C GLY A 164 -0.30 -7.44 12.25
N ARG A 165 0.80 -6.67 12.17
CA ARG A 165 1.14 -5.68 13.19
C ARG A 165 0.23 -4.45 13.07
N PHE A 166 0.03 -3.96 11.86
CA PHE A 166 -0.88 -2.86 11.58
C PHE A 166 -2.31 -3.20 12.04
N THR A 167 -2.79 -4.41 11.73
CA THR A 167 -4.14 -4.83 12.14
C THR A 167 -4.28 -4.90 13.66
N ARG A 168 -3.29 -5.45 14.37
CA ARG A 168 -3.29 -5.49 15.85
C ARG A 168 -3.20 -4.10 16.50
N ALA A 169 -2.62 -3.11 15.81
CA ALA A 169 -2.51 -1.75 16.35
C ALA A 169 -3.77 -0.90 16.10
N ASN A 170 -4.56 -1.20 15.07
CA ASN A 170 -5.67 -0.37 14.63
C ASN A 170 -7.06 -0.97 14.89
N PHE A 171 -7.17 -2.28 15.18
CA PHE A 171 -8.44 -2.97 15.37
C PHE A 171 -8.52 -3.67 16.72
N ASN A 172 -9.73 -3.90 17.23
CA ASN A 172 -9.94 -4.55 18.51
C ASN A 172 -9.45 -6.01 18.51
N ASP A 173 -9.69 -6.72 17.40
CA ASP A 173 -9.12 -8.04 17.15
C ASP A 173 -8.30 -7.98 15.85
N GLY A 174 -7.00 -7.81 16.00
CA GLY A 174 -6.08 -7.71 14.86
C GLY A 174 -5.67 -9.05 14.26
N THR A 175 -6.33 -10.15 14.60
CA THR A 175 -5.96 -11.51 14.12
C THR A 175 -6.70 -11.95 12.87
N GLY A 176 -7.60 -11.12 12.35
CA GLY A 176 -8.42 -11.42 11.18
C GLY A 176 -7.68 -11.41 9.86
N ASN A 177 -8.41 -11.73 8.82
CA ASN A 177 -7.90 -11.77 7.46
C ASN A 177 -7.74 -10.37 6.87
N LEU A 178 -6.62 -10.16 6.22
CA LEU A 178 -6.29 -8.95 5.48
C LEU A 178 -6.10 -9.31 4.00
N TYR A 179 -6.92 -8.75 3.14
CA TYR A 179 -6.92 -8.99 1.69
C TYR A 179 -6.41 -7.76 0.95
N LYS A 180 -5.50 -7.95 -0.01
CA LYS A 180 -5.02 -6.85 -0.85
C LYS A 180 -5.74 -6.84 -2.20
N GLU A 181 -6.40 -5.72 -2.52
CA GLU A 181 -6.97 -5.41 -3.84
C GLU A 181 -7.95 -6.47 -4.38
N VAL A 182 -8.79 -7.01 -3.51
CA VAL A 182 -9.88 -7.92 -3.92
C VAL A 182 -11.21 -7.24 -3.68
N TRP A 183 -11.93 -6.93 -4.77
CA TRP A 183 -13.27 -6.39 -4.69
C TRP A 183 -14.30 -7.53 -4.57
N PRO A 184 -15.37 -7.36 -3.76
CA PRO A 184 -16.31 -8.44 -3.46
C PRO A 184 -17.08 -9.03 -4.65
N PHE A 185 -17.25 -8.26 -5.71
CA PHE A 185 -17.96 -8.66 -6.92
C PHE A 185 -17.49 -7.84 -8.13
N THR A 186 -17.71 -8.36 -9.33
CA THR A 186 -17.46 -7.63 -10.59
C THR A 186 -18.49 -6.53 -10.80
N ALA A 187 -18.22 -5.60 -11.70
CA ALA A 187 -19.17 -4.55 -12.08
C ALA A 187 -20.49 -5.09 -12.68
N SER A 188 -20.49 -6.31 -13.20
CA SER A 188 -21.71 -7.03 -13.64
C SER A 188 -22.48 -7.74 -12.51
N GLY A 189 -21.98 -7.68 -11.28
CA GLY A 189 -22.60 -8.34 -10.13
C GLY A 189 -22.26 -9.81 -9.97
N THR A 190 -21.18 -10.29 -10.57
CA THR A 190 -20.67 -11.65 -10.34
C THR A 190 -19.81 -11.66 -9.08
N LEU A 191 -20.12 -12.54 -8.13
CA LEU A 191 -19.34 -12.71 -6.90
C LEU A 191 -17.91 -13.15 -7.20
N THR A 192 -16.98 -12.60 -6.43
CA THR A 192 -15.58 -13.02 -6.47
C THR A 192 -15.42 -14.41 -5.82
N ASP A 193 -14.67 -15.28 -6.48
CA ASP A 193 -14.40 -16.62 -5.99
C ASP A 193 -13.54 -16.60 -4.71
N GLU A 194 -13.77 -17.54 -3.80
CA GLU A 194 -13.03 -17.64 -2.54
C GLU A 194 -11.53 -17.78 -2.76
N ALA A 195 -11.11 -18.51 -3.78
CA ALA A 195 -9.68 -18.68 -4.12
C ALA A 195 -8.97 -17.34 -4.34
N VAL A 196 -9.63 -16.36 -4.96
CA VAL A 196 -9.06 -15.03 -5.21
C VAL A 196 -8.77 -14.28 -3.90
N TYR A 197 -9.67 -14.41 -2.91
CA TYR A 197 -9.43 -13.85 -1.59
C TYR A 197 -8.25 -14.53 -0.90
N LEU A 198 -8.19 -15.86 -0.92
CA LEU A 198 -7.14 -16.62 -0.27
C LEU A 198 -5.76 -16.35 -0.89
N ASP A 199 -5.69 -16.17 -2.21
CA ASP A 199 -4.46 -15.78 -2.91
C ASP A 199 -4.01 -14.35 -2.59
N SER A 200 -4.95 -13.50 -2.19
CA SER A 200 -4.68 -12.08 -1.87
C SER A 200 -4.33 -11.83 -0.39
N LEU A 201 -4.37 -12.83 0.46
CA LEU A 201 -4.09 -12.71 1.90
C LEU A 201 -2.74 -12.06 2.19
N ARG A 202 -2.70 -11.27 3.27
CA ARG A 202 -1.48 -10.65 3.84
C ARG A 202 -1.35 -10.91 5.34
N THR A 203 -2.31 -11.63 5.91
CA THR A 203 -2.29 -12.26 7.24
C THR A 203 -2.90 -13.65 7.09
N ASN A 204 -2.58 -14.57 8.00
CA ASN A 204 -3.11 -15.92 8.03
C ASN A 204 -2.84 -16.76 6.77
N GLU A 205 -1.84 -16.36 5.97
CA GLU A 205 -1.40 -17.05 4.75
C GLU A 205 -0.96 -18.48 5.10
N GLY A 206 -1.69 -19.47 4.57
CA GLY A 206 -1.38 -20.88 4.79
C GLY A 206 -1.85 -21.46 6.12
N ASP A 207 -2.62 -20.73 6.92
CA ASP A 207 -3.20 -21.25 8.16
C ASP A 207 -4.27 -22.30 7.86
N GLU A 208 -4.30 -23.37 8.66
CA GLU A 208 -5.28 -24.42 8.50
C GLU A 208 -6.69 -23.90 8.80
N GLY A 209 -7.61 -24.07 7.84
CA GLY A 209 -9.02 -23.69 7.98
C GLY A 209 -9.31 -22.20 7.70
N VAL A 210 -8.31 -21.43 7.25
CA VAL A 210 -8.58 -20.06 6.80
C VAL A 210 -9.60 -20.05 5.67
N ASN A 211 -10.53 -19.11 5.71
CA ASN A 211 -11.59 -18.95 4.71
C ASN A 211 -12.00 -17.48 4.61
N ALA A 212 -12.71 -17.12 3.54
CA ALA A 212 -13.20 -15.77 3.28
C ALA A 212 -14.71 -15.63 3.54
N SER A 213 -15.23 -16.34 4.52
CA SER A 213 -16.70 -16.44 4.74
C SER A 213 -17.35 -15.11 5.08
N LEU A 214 -16.71 -14.24 5.85
CA LEU A 214 -17.30 -12.97 6.28
C LEU A 214 -17.45 -12.00 5.10
N ILE A 215 -16.39 -11.77 4.33
CA ILE A 215 -16.44 -10.84 3.18
C ILE A 215 -17.33 -11.39 2.06
N ARG A 216 -17.41 -12.71 1.90
CA ARG A 216 -18.31 -13.34 0.94
C ARG A 216 -19.77 -13.21 1.37
N SER A 217 -20.09 -13.40 2.65
CA SER A 217 -21.46 -13.17 3.18
C SER A 217 -21.88 -11.71 2.96
N PHE A 218 -20.99 -10.76 3.23
CA PHE A 218 -21.23 -9.35 2.92
C PHE A 218 -21.55 -9.13 1.42
N ALA A 219 -20.75 -9.71 0.53
CA ALA A 219 -20.94 -9.59 -0.92
C ALA A 219 -22.28 -10.19 -1.38
N GLU A 220 -22.61 -11.38 -0.90
CA GLU A 220 -23.88 -12.08 -1.21
C GLU A 220 -25.10 -11.29 -0.74
N GLU A 221 -25.07 -10.81 0.51
CA GLU A 221 -26.16 -10.00 1.06
C GLU A 221 -26.29 -8.66 0.34
N LEU A 222 -25.17 -8.01 0.00
CA LEU A 222 -25.17 -6.73 -0.71
C LEU A 222 -25.79 -6.83 -2.09
N LEU A 223 -25.47 -7.88 -2.85
CA LEU A 223 -26.02 -8.10 -4.20
C LEU A 223 -27.49 -8.55 -4.16
N ALA A 224 -27.92 -9.22 -3.11
CA ALA A 224 -29.29 -9.73 -2.97
C ALA A 224 -30.26 -8.71 -2.36
N SER A 225 -29.76 -7.62 -1.79
CA SER A 225 -30.57 -6.68 -1.00
C SER A 225 -31.22 -5.60 -1.84
N ASP A 226 -32.49 -5.32 -1.55
CA ASP A 226 -33.21 -4.12 -2.05
C ASP A 226 -32.79 -2.84 -1.27
N ASP A 227 -32.09 -2.97 -0.14
CA ASP A 227 -31.50 -1.87 0.66
C ASP A 227 -29.99 -2.11 0.92
N PRO A 228 -29.14 -1.89 -0.08
CA PRO A 228 -27.68 -2.05 0.07
C PRO A 228 -27.08 -1.22 1.22
N ALA A 229 -27.66 -0.06 1.51
CA ALA A 229 -27.16 0.80 2.58
C ALA A 229 -27.37 0.17 3.97
N SER A 230 -28.40 -0.63 4.17
CA SER A 230 -28.59 -1.40 5.41
C SER A 230 -27.52 -2.48 5.57
N VAL A 231 -27.18 -3.18 4.50
CA VAL A 231 -26.14 -4.21 4.50
C VAL A 231 -24.77 -3.58 4.79
N VAL A 232 -24.44 -2.45 4.15
CA VAL A 232 -23.18 -1.74 4.45
C VAL A 232 -23.11 -1.36 5.92
N ARG A 233 -24.18 -0.84 6.51
CA ARG A 233 -24.21 -0.49 7.96
C ARG A 233 -24.06 -1.70 8.89
N GLN A 234 -24.46 -2.87 8.45
CA GLN A 234 -24.32 -4.11 9.22
C GLN A 234 -22.87 -4.57 9.30
N TYR A 235 -22.13 -4.44 8.19
CA TYR A 235 -20.78 -4.98 8.04
C TYR A 235 -19.66 -3.95 8.19
N MET A 236 -19.94 -2.67 7.99
CA MET A 236 -18.90 -1.64 7.95
C MET A 236 -19.23 -0.44 8.86
N ASP A 237 -18.19 0.18 9.40
CA ASP A 237 -18.29 1.50 10.00
C ASP A 237 -18.52 2.54 8.90
N VAL A 238 -19.75 3.04 8.79
CA VAL A 238 -20.14 4.00 7.75
C VAL A 238 -19.48 5.37 7.95
N GLU A 239 -19.22 5.79 9.18
CA GLU A 239 -18.55 7.07 9.44
C GLU A 239 -17.11 7.01 8.92
N GLN A 240 -16.39 5.94 9.20
CA GLN A 240 -15.04 5.73 8.67
C GLN A 240 -15.05 5.60 7.15
N LEU A 241 -15.97 4.83 6.57
CA LEU A 241 -16.08 4.66 5.12
C LEU A 241 -16.36 5.99 4.41
N MET A 242 -17.28 6.81 4.94
CA MET A 242 -17.59 8.12 4.37
C MET A 242 -16.47 9.13 4.55
N SER A 243 -15.74 9.05 5.67
CA SER A 243 -14.53 9.84 5.89
C SER A 243 -13.44 9.49 4.87
N GLN A 244 -13.22 8.20 4.64
CA GLN A 244 -12.27 7.73 3.62
C GLN A 244 -12.67 8.21 2.22
N LEU A 245 -13.93 8.06 1.84
CA LEU A 245 -14.46 8.52 0.56
C LEU A 245 -14.27 10.04 0.39
N ALA A 246 -14.60 10.82 1.42
CA ALA A 246 -14.48 12.28 1.38
C ALA A 246 -13.02 12.73 1.21
N VAL A 247 -12.08 12.14 1.95
CA VAL A 247 -10.66 12.46 1.79
C VAL A 247 -10.16 12.00 0.43
N ASP A 248 -10.43 10.75 0.04
CA ASP A 248 -10.00 10.16 -1.21
C ASP A 248 -10.38 11.05 -2.41
N ARG A 249 -11.65 11.49 -2.47
CA ARG A 249 -12.11 12.38 -3.55
C ARG A 249 -11.58 13.80 -3.43
N THR A 250 -11.36 14.31 -2.21
CA THR A 250 -10.80 15.66 -2.00
C THR A 250 -9.33 15.74 -2.45
N ILE A 251 -8.54 14.70 -2.15
CA ILE A 251 -7.14 14.63 -2.59
C ILE A 251 -6.99 14.08 -4.01
N ARG A 252 -8.10 13.79 -4.67
CA ARG A 252 -8.14 13.19 -6.00
C ARG A 252 -7.24 11.96 -6.12
N HIS A 253 -7.53 10.96 -5.31
CA HIS A 253 -6.86 9.67 -5.40
C HIS A 253 -7.49 8.81 -6.52
N ASP A 254 -7.23 9.20 -7.77
CA ASP A 254 -7.82 8.54 -8.94
C ASP A 254 -7.25 7.13 -9.18
N ASP A 255 -6.18 6.76 -8.51
CA ASP A 255 -5.63 5.40 -8.48
C ASP A 255 -6.12 4.58 -7.27
N GLY A 256 -7.17 5.05 -6.61
CA GLY A 256 -7.72 4.48 -5.38
C GLY A 256 -8.97 3.63 -5.57
N PRO A 257 -9.56 3.17 -4.45
CA PRO A 257 -10.67 2.22 -4.47
C PRO A 257 -11.98 2.79 -5.04
N PHE A 258 -12.12 4.10 -5.12
CA PHE A 258 -13.34 4.76 -5.58
C PHE A 258 -13.27 5.20 -7.05
N HIS A 259 -12.20 4.87 -7.75
CA HIS A 259 -12.06 5.04 -9.19
C HIS A 259 -11.79 3.69 -9.86
N TRP A 260 -12.44 3.44 -10.99
CA TRP A 260 -12.39 2.15 -11.67
C TRP A 260 -11.77 2.27 -13.05
N TYR A 261 -10.84 1.38 -13.33
CA TYR A 261 -10.19 1.22 -14.63
C TYR A 261 -10.84 0.10 -15.40
N CYS A 262 -11.13 0.33 -16.69
CA CYS A 262 -11.67 -0.68 -17.57
C CYS A 262 -10.74 -0.88 -18.78
N ASP A 263 -10.19 -2.06 -18.95
CA ASP A 263 -9.17 -2.37 -19.95
C ASP A 263 -9.62 -2.08 -21.40
N ASP A 264 -10.90 -2.26 -21.72
CA ASP A 264 -11.44 -2.09 -23.07
C ASP A 264 -12.80 -1.39 -23.09
N GLY A 265 -13.17 -0.73 -22.01
CA GLY A 265 -14.48 -0.11 -21.83
C GLY A 265 -15.61 -1.09 -21.56
N THR A 266 -15.30 -2.37 -21.34
CA THR A 266 -16.30 -3.37 -20.92
C THR A 266 -16.44 -3.39 -19.42
N VAL A 267 -17.68 -3.33 -18.93
CA VAL A 267 -18.01 -3.28 -17.50
C VAL A 267 -17.40 -4.45 -16.71
N ASP A 268 -17.32 -5.64 -17.30
CA ASP A 268 -16.80 -6.85 -16.63
C ASP A 268 -15.26 -6.89 -16.51
N ARG A 269 -14.57 -5.94 -17.14
CA ARG A 269 -13.10 -5.83 -17.10
C ARG A 269 -12.62 -4.58 -16.37
N CYS A 270 -13.44 -4.07 -15.48
CA CYS A 270 -13.12 -2.94 -14.64
C CYS A 270 -12.62 -3.41 -13.28
N GLY A 271 -11.56 -2.78 -12.81
CA GLY A 271 -11.02 -2.99 -11.47
C GLY A 271 -10.63 -1.68 -10.82
N ASN A 272 -10.51 -1.68 -9.54
CA ASN A 272 -9.97 -0.60 -8.73
C ASN A 272 -8.73 -1.07 -7.99
N HIS A 273 -7.92 -0.13 -7.50
CA HIS A 273 -6.59 -0.41 -6.96
C HIS A 273 -6.40 0.24 -5.58
N ASN A 274 -5.25 -0.06 -4.98
CA ASN A 274 -4.68 0.67 -3.85
C ASN A 274 -5.56 0.69 -2.59
N PHE A 275 -6.02 -0.50 -2.20
CA PHE A 275 -6.76 -0.72 -0.96
C PHE A 275 -6.51 -2.10 -0.37
N PHE A 276 -6.90 -2.24 0.90
CA PHE A 276 -7.04 -3.54 1.56
C PHE A 276 -8.44 -3.64 2.15
N PHE A 277 -8.94 -4.86 2.30
CA PHE A 277 -10.04 -5.16 3.21
C PHE A 277 -9.51 -5.94 4.41
N TYR A 278 -9.94 -5.54 5.59
CA TYR A 278 -9.68 -6.23 6.83
C TYR A 278 -10.97 -6.74 7.45
N GLU A 279 -11.00 -8.00 7.83
CA GLU A 279 -12.08 -8.62 8.60
C GLU A 279 -11.71 -8.59 10.09
N ASP A 280 -12.50 -7.90 10.93
CA ASP A 280 -12.39 -8.01 12.38
C ASP A 280 -13.26 -9.16 12.87
N PRO A 281 -12.69 -10.30 13.28
CA PRO A 281 -13.47 -11.48 13.64
C PRO A 281 -14.28 -11.30 14.93
N SER A 282 -13.85 -10.42 15.84
CA SER A 282 -14.58 -10.16 17.09
C SER A 282 -15.81 -9.29 16.88
N ALA A 283 -15.75 -8.37 15.92
CA ALA A 283 -16.84 -7.46 15.58
C ALA A 283 -17.74 -8.01 14.47
N GLY A 284 -17.26 -8.98 13.69
CA GLY A 284 -17.93 -9.43 12.46
C GLY A 284 -18.02 -8.32 11.44
N SER A 285 -17.04 -7.41 11.40
CA SER A 285 -17.03 -6.23 10.55
C SER A 285 -15.90 -6.26 9.54
N ILE A 286 -16.07 -5.47 8.49
CA ILE A 286 -15.12 -5.32 7.40
C ILE A 286 -14.72 -3.86 7.31
N THR A 287 -13.41 -3.59 7.22
CA THR A 287 -12.87 -2.25 7.07
C THR A 287 -12.06 -2.15 5.79
N MET A 288 -12.32 -1.11 4.99
CA MET A 288 -11.47 -0.74 3.86
C MET A 288 -10.32 0.13 4.37
N ILE A 289 -9.09 -0.21 3.98
CA ILE A 289 -7.87 0.49 4.35
C ILE A 289 -7.24 1.06 3.08
N PRO A 290 -6.99 2.37 2.99
CA PRO A 290 -6.37 2.99 1.82
C PRO A 290 -4.88 2.63 1.71
N TRP A 291 -4.39 2.54 0.47
CA TRP A 291 -2.99 2.26 0.15
C TRP A 291 -2.51 3.09 -1.03
N ASP A 292 -1.17 3.29 -1.13
CA ASP A 292 -0.42 3.83 -2.28
C ASP A 292 -0.98 5.17 -2.82
N LEU A 293 -0.76 6.25 -2.04
CA LEU A 293 -1.26 7.60 -2.36
C LEU A 293 -0.27 8.41 -3.23
N ASP A 294 0.69 7.78 -3.87
CA ASP A 294 1.75 8.45 -4.64
C ASP A 294 1.20 9.21 -5.86
N ASN A 295 0.05 8.79 -6.36
CA ASN A 295 -0.70 9.42 -7.44
C ASN A 295 -1.80 10.39 -7.00
N ALA A 296 -2.01 10.60 -5.69
CA ALA A 296 -2.98 11.58 -5.18
C ALA A 296 -2.55 13.03 -5.50
N PHE A 297 -3.47 13.98 -5.33
CA PHE A 297 -3.26 15.40 -5.63
C PHE A 297 -2.86 15.69 -7.09
N SER A 298 -3.29 14.85 -8.03
CA SER A 298 -2.94 15.00 -9.44
C SER A 298 -4.08 14.52 -10.33
N ASN A 299 -4.33 15.20 -11.44
CA ASN A 299 -5.29 14.81 -12.48
C ASN A 299 -4.62 13.81 -13.44
N ILE A 300 -4.16 12.67 -12.97
CA ILE A 300 -3.40 11.70 -13.78
C ILE A 300 -4.27 10.98 -14.82
N LEU A 301 -5.56 10.87 -14.54
CA LEU A 301 -6.53 10.24 -15.41
C LEU A 301 -7.48 11.32 -15.94
N GLY A 302 -7.11 11.88 -17.05
CA GLY A 302 -7.76 13.07 -17.60
C GLY A 302 -9.20 12.89 -18.08
N ASN A 303 -9.72 11.67 -18.18
CA ASN A 303 -11.10 11.41 -18.60
C ASN A 303 -11.60 10.10 -18.04
N GLY A 304 -12.73 10.22 -17.43
CA GLY A 304 -13.38 9.23 -16.65
C GLY A 304 -13.56 7.86 -17.25
N ASN A 305 -13.48 6.99 -16.35
CA ASN A 305 -13.92 5.63 -16.55
C ASN A 305 -15.46 5.62 -16.55
N PRO A 306 -16.11 5.04 -17.57
CA PRO A 306 -17.56 5.09 -17.72
C PRO A 306 -18.35 4.42 -16.60
N VAL A 307 -17.68 3.64 -15.76
CA VAL A 307 -18.29 2.94 -14.62
C VAL A 307 -17.88 3.50 -13.27
N THR A 308 -17.13 4.60 -13.21
CA THR A 308 -16.79 5.27 -11.96
C THR A 308 -18.08 5.66 -11.23
N PRO A 309 -18.29 5.17 -9.98
CA PRO A 309 -19.54 5.44 -9.26
C PRO A 309 -19.66 6.89 -8.76
N ILE A 310 -18.56 7.63 -8.77
CA ILE A 310 -18.49 9.03 -8.38
C ILE A 310 -18.13 9.86 -9.61
N PRO A 311 -18.80 11.01 -9.86
CA PRO A 311 -18.48 11.87 -11.00
C PRO A 311 -17.00 12.24 -11.04
N ASP A 312 -16.38 12.13 -12.21
CA ASP A 312 -14.96 12.41 -12.40
C ASP A 312 -14.52 13.82 -12.01
N GLY A 313 -15.39 14.79 -12.21
CA GLY A 313 -15.10 16.17 -11.84
C GLY A 313 -15.06 16.44 -10.33
N LEU A 314 -15.46 15.49 -9.49
CA LEU A 314 -15.37 15.66 -8.04
C LEU A 314 -13.90 15.61 -7.58
N GLY A 315 -13.43 16.69 -7.00
CA GLY A 315 -12.04 16.85 -6.56
C GLY A 315 -11.07 17.25 -7.69
N ASP A 316 -11.54 17.61 -8.89
CA ASP A 316 -10.68 18.12 -9.94
C ASP A 316 -9.87 19.33 -9.47
N ILE A 317 -8.57 19.29 -9.76
CA ILE A 317 -7.67 20.41 -9.50
C ILE A 317 -7.85 21.42 -10.62
N THR A 318 -8.45 22.57 -10.32
CA THR A 318 -8.67 23.65 -11.28
C THR A 318 -7.65 24.77 -11.08
N ALA A 319 -7.34 25.52 -12.16
CA ALA A 319 -6.35 26.61 -12.09
C ALA A 319 -6.87 27.84 -11.30
N ASP A 320 -8.17 27.97 -11.17
CA ASP A 320 -8.88 29.04 -10.47
C ASP A 320 -9.26 28.69 -9.02
N CYS A 321 -8.99 27.45 -8.59
CA CYS A 321 -9.32 26.95 -7.26
C CYS A 321 -10.83 26.91 -6.97
N GLU A 322 -11.68 26.78 -7.97
CA GLU A 322 -13.13 26.63 -7.84
C GLU A 322 -13.56 25.14 -7.85
#